data_963581938d174da7c9ec56741f94c5f8
#
_entry.id   963581938d174da7c9ec56741f94c5f8
#
_cell.length_a   1.000
_cell.length_b   1.000
_cell.length_c   1.000
_cell.angle_alpha   90.00
_cell.angle_beta   90.00
_cell.angle_gamma   90.00
#
_symmetry.space_group_name_H-M   'P 1'
#
loop_
_entity.id
_entity.type
_entity.pdbx_description
1 polymer ?
#
loop_
_entity_poly.entity_id
_entity_poly.type
_entity_poly.pdbx_seq_one_letter_code
_entity_poly.pdbx_strand_id
1 'polypeptide(L)'
;MAYIAKTPRAYTGQVVGNGQCVAFTKKAANMPHTIAWRRGALVKGNKSLAPGTVIATFDESGRYGNHTDGRSHAAIYLGQNIHGIIVLDQWMGHGLDKNNRQVSKPHPVSERLIRFIPQPRPENVGDNYYVVE
;
A
#
# COMPACT_ATOMS: atom_id res chain seq x y z
N MET A 1 8.89 -5.84 -14.72
CA MET A 1 7.53 -5.47 -15.19
C MET A 1 6.65 -5.19 -13.99
N ALA A 2 5.81 -4.19 -14.08
CA ALA A 2 4.89 -3.84 -13.01
C ALA A 2 3.79 -4.89 -12.83
N TYR A 3 3.26 -4.99 -11.62
CA TYR A 3 2.09 -5.80 -11.29
C TYR A 3 0.87 -4.90 -11.31
N ILE A 4 -0.17 -5.31 -12.01
CA ILE A 4 -1.38 -4.50 -12.20
C ILE A 4 -2.61 -5.31 -11.80
N ALA A 5 -3.39 -4.80 -10.85
CA ALA A 5 -4.67 -5.37 -10.48
C ALA A 5 -5.73 -4.98 -11.53
N LYS A 6 -6.47 -5.95 -12.03
CA LYS A 6 -7.47 -5.71 -13.08
C LYS A 6 -8.75 -5.09 -12.53
N THR A 7 -9.18 -5.51 -11.34
CA THR A 7 -10.44 -5.06 -10.72
C THR A 7 -10.24 -4.73 -9.25
N PRO A 8 -9.35 -3.78 -8.91
CA PRO A 8 -8.99 -3.55 -7.51
C PRO A 8 -10.16 -3.06 -6.66
N ARG A 9 -11.09 -2.29 -7.25
CA ARG A 9 -12.24 -1.75 -6.51
C ARG A 9 -13.25 -2.82 -6.10
N ALA A 10 -13.18 -4.02 -6.69
CA ALA A 10 -14.04 -5.13 -6.29
C ALA A 10 -13.80 -5.57 -4.83
N TYR A 11 -12.65 -5.24 -4.27
CA TYR A 11 -12.29 -5.59 -2.89
C TYR A 11 -12.69 -4.53 -1.86
N THR A 12 -13.21 -3.38 -2.30
CA THR A 12 -13.56 -2.28 -1.39
C THR A 12 -14.52 -2.75 -0.29
N GLY A 13 -14.17 -2.42 0.96
CA GLY A 13 -14.95 -2.80 2.13
C GLY A 13 -14.64 -4.19 2.67
N GLN A 14 -13.80 -4.95 1.99
CA GLN A 14 -13.40 -6.29 2.43
C GLN A 14 -12.09 -6.27 3.20
N VAL A 15 -11.93 -7.24 4.10
CA VAL A 15 -10.64 -7.54 4.72
C VAL A 15 -10.06 -8.73 3.97
N VAL A 16 -8.97 -8.52 3.24
CA VAL A 16 -8.37 -9.55 2.39
C VAL A 16 -7.29 -10.30 3.15
N GLY A 17 -7.37 -11.63 3.14
CA GLY A 17 -6.38 -12.49 3.81
C GLY A 17 -6.28 -12.18 5.30
N ASN A 18 -5.04 -11.99 5.79
CA ASN A 18 -4.78 -11.70 7.20
C ASN A 18 -4.98 -10.22 7.57
N GLY A 19 -5.49 -9.38 6.67
CA GLY A 19 -5.71 -7.96 6.90
C GLY A 19 -4.49 -7.06 6.69
N GLN A 20 -3.32 -7.62 6.44
CA GLN A 20 -2.11 -6.84 6.14
C GLN A 20 -2.16 -6.27 4.72
N CYS A 21 -1.46 -5.16 4.51
CA CYS A 21 -1.46 -4.48 3.20
C CYS A 21 -0.97 -5.38 2.06
N VAL A 22 0.04 -6.19 2.31
CA VAL A 22 0.62 -7.09 1.30
C VAL A 22 -0.38 -8.18 0.90
N ALA A 23 -1.19 -8.69 1.83
CA ALA A 23 -2.18 -9.71 1.52
C ALA A 23 -3.17 -9.22 0.46
N PHE A 24 -3.59 -7.97 0.55
CA PHE A 24 -4.48 -7.37 -0.43
C PHE A 24 -3.81 -7.24 -1.81
N THR A 25 -2.63 -6.62 -1.88
CA THR A 25 -1.96 -6.38 -3.16
C THR A 25 -1.60 -7.70 -3.85
N LYS A 26 -1.13 -8.68 -3.09
CA LYS A 26 -0.80 -10.00 -3.64
C LYS A 26 -2.01 -10.68 -4.26
N LYS A 27 -3.15 -10.64 -3.59
CA LYS A 27 -4.37 -11.26 -4.11
C LYS A 27 -4.90 -10.50 -5.31
N ALA A 28 -5.00 -9.17 -5.22
CA ALA A 28 -5.60 -8.35 -6.26
C ALA A 28 -4.79 -8.36 -7.56
N ALA A 29 -3.46 -8.42 -7.48
CA ALA A 29 -2.57 -8.36 -8.64
C ALA A 29 -1.84 -9.67 -8.93
N ASN A 30 -2.19 -10.75 -8.22
CA ASN A 30 -1.58 -12.07 -8.40
C ASN A 30 -0.04 -12.02 -8.33
N MET A 31 0.47 -11.53 -7.21
CA MET A 31 1.89 -11.25 -7.05
C MET A 31 2.64 -12.39 -6.34
N PRO A 32 3.96 -12.52 -6.60
CA PRO A 32 4.81 -13.41 -5.82
C PRO A 32 5.02 -12.88 -4.39
N HIS A 33 5.68 -13.69 -3.57
CA HIS A 33 6.09 -13.30 -2.22
C HIS A 33 6.97 -12.04 -2.26
N THR A 34 6.91 -11.22 -1.21
CA THR A 34 7.61 -9.93 -1.14
C THR A 34 9.13 -10.02 -1.33
N ILE A 35 9.72 -11.18 -1.06
CA ILE A 35 11.16 -11.40 -1.28
C ILE A 35 11.56 -11.21 -2.76
N ALA A 36 10.61 -11.41 -3.67
CA ALA A 36 10.83 -11.23 -5.10
C ALA A 36 10.60 -9.79 -5.58
N TRP A 37 10.06 -8.93 -4.72
CA TRP A 37 9.72 -7.56 -5.12
C TRP A 37 10.96 -6.71 -5.28
N ARG A 38 10.96 -5.87 -6.30
CA ARG A 38 12.05 -4.93 -6.59
C ARG A 38 11.49 -3.54 -6.79
N ARG A 39 12.25 -2.54 -6.41
CA ARG A 39 11.88 -1.14 -6.58
C ARG A 39 11.95 -0.76 -8.05
N GLY A 40 10.82 -0.31 -8.58
CA GLY A 40 10.73 0.27 -9.92
C GLY A 40 10.76 1.78 -9.91
N ALA A 41 10.00 2.40 -10.82
CA ALA A 41 9.98 3.85 -10.98
C ALA A 41 9.33 4.56 -9.79
N LEU A 42 9.77 5.79 -9.52
CA LEU A 42 9.14 6.67 -8.53
C LEU A 42 7.71 6.99 -8.97
N VAL A 43 6.77 6.94 -8.03
CA VAL A 43 5.35 7.21 -8.31
C VAL A 43 5.06 8.69 -8.44
N LYS A 44 5.56 9.51 -7.50
CA LYS A 44 5.30 10.95 -7.49
C LYS A 44 5.71 11.60 -8.80
N GLY A 45 4.75 12.27 -9.45
CA GLY A 45 4.99 12.95 -10.73
C GLY A 45 4.97 12.04 -11.95
N ASN A 46 4.86 10.73 -11.79
CA ASN A 46 4.77 9.81 -12.92
C ASN A 46 3.30 9.67 -13.35
N LYS A 47 2.90 10.52 -14.30
CA LYS A 47 1.50 10.60 -14.74
C LYS A 47 1.12 9.52 -15.75
N SER A 48 2.07 8.70 -16.18
CA SER A 48 1.81 7.61 -17.13
C SER A 48 1.45 6.29 -16.47
N LEU A 49 1.47 6.21 -15.12
CA LEU A 49 1.11 5.00 -14.41
C LEU A 49 -0.37 4.68 -14.58
N ALA A 50 -0.65 3.43 -14.94
CA ALA A 50 -2.02 2.96 -15.05
C ALA A 50 -2.67 2.76 -13.68
N PRO A 51 -3.96 3.10 -13.51
CA PRO A 51 -4.70 2.67 -12.33
C PRO A 51 -4.65 1.16 -12.18
N GLY A 52 -4.49 0.68 -10.95
CA GLY A 52 -4.31 -0.74 -10.65
C GLY A 52 -2.85 -1.14 -10.44
N THR A 53 -1.89 -0.29 -10.77
CA THR A 53 -0.47 -0.58 -10.56
C THR A 53 -0.18 -0.72 -9.06
N VAL A 54 0.52 -1.80 -8.69
CA VAL A 54 0.95 -1.99 -7.30
C VAL A 54 2.14 -1.11 -7.01
N ILE A 55 2.06 -0.39 -5.91
CA ILE A 55 3.12 0.50 -5.42
C ILE A 55 3.48 0.14 -3.99
N ALA A 56 4.69 0.46 -3.57
CA ALA A 56 5.14 0.19 -2.21
C ALA A 56 6.29 1.11 -1.83
N THR A 57 6.56 1.16 -0.53
CA THR A 57 7.81 1.71 0.01
C THR A 57 8.91 0.66 -0.13
N PHE A 58 10.16 1.11 -0.22
CA PHE A 58 11.31 0.22 -0.32
C PHE A 58 12.46 0.71 0.56
N ASP A 59 13.28 -0.22 1.01
CA ASP A 59 14.53 0.10 1.69
C ASP A 59 15.57 0.62 0.68
N GLU A 60 16.65 1.21 1.18
CA GLU A 60 17.73 1.71 0.33
C GLU A 60 18.31 0.62 -0.58
N SER A 61 18.24 -0.64 -0.14
CA SER A 61 18.68 -1.79 -0.94
C SER A 61 17.83 -2.06 -2.17
N GLY A 62 16.68 -1.39 -2.32
CA GLY A 62 15.71 -1.66 -3.38
C GLY A 62 14.80 -2.85 -3.09
N ARG A 63 14.81 -3.34 -1.84
CA ARG A 63 14.00 -4.47 -1.38
C ARG A 63 12.84 -3.98 -0.53
N TYR A 64 11.74 -4.74 -0.55
CA TYR A 64 10.63 -4.48 0.35
C TYR A 64 10.99 -5.04 1.73
N GLY A 65 11.16 -4.13 2.71
CA GLY A 65 11.65 -4.51 4.03
C GLY A 65 10.62 -5.18 4.91
N ASN A 66 9.33 -5.04 4.60
CA ASN A 66 8.23 -5.60 5.38
C ASN A 66 8.32 -5.23 6.87
N HIS A 67 8.72 -3.99 7.15
CA HIS A 67 8.83 -3.47 8.50
C HIS A 67 7.45 -3.22 9.10
N THR A 68 7.35 -3.29 10.43
CA THR A 68 6.09 -3.08 11.16
C THR A 68 6.07 -1.78 11.95
N ASP A 69 7.07 -0.91 11.77
CA ASP A 69 7.26 0.33 12.53
C ASP A 69 6.90 1.60 11.73
N GLY A 70 6.18 1.45 10.62
CA GLY A 70 5.76 2.58 9.78
C GLY A 70 6.65 2.85 8.58
N ARG A 71 7.68 2.01 8.35
CA ARG A 71 8.58 2.16 7.20
C ARG A 71 8.13 1.39 5.96
N SER A 72 7.20 0.45 6.09
CA SER A 72 6.79 -0.42 4.99
C SER A 72 5.29 -0.40 4.79
N HIS A 73 4.87 -0.21 3.54
CA HIS A 73 3.46 -0.29 3.15
C HIS A 73 3.36 -0.58 1.66
N ALA A 74 2.30 -1.28 1.27
CA ALA A 74 1.98 -1.56 -0.12
C ALA A 74 0.53 -1.16 -0.39
N ALA A 75 0.26 -0.71 -1.61
CA ALA A 75 -1.06 -0.22 -1.99
C ALA A 75 -1.27 -0.40 -3.49
N ILE A 76 -2.49 -0.18 -3.93
CA ILE A 76 -2.83 -0.17 -5.36
C ILE A 76 -3.08 1.27 -5.79
N TYR A 77 -2.29 1.73 -6.76
CA TYR A 77 -2.35 3.07 -7.30
C TYR A 77 -3.62 3.28 -8.11
N LEU A 78 -4.30 4.41 -7.90
CA LEU A 78 -5.47 4.80 -8.69
C LEU A 78 -5.23 6.07 -9.49
N GLY A 79 -4.37 6.96 -8.99
CA GLY A 79 -4.08 8.24 -9.61
C GLY A 79 -3.30 9.13 -8.67
N GLN A 80 -3.05 10.37 -9.09
CA GLN A 80 -2.40 11.36 -8.24
C GLN A 80 -2.79 12.78 -8.67
N ASN A 81 -2.62 13.70 -7.74
CA ASN A 81 -2.79 15.12 -7.97
C ASN A 81 -1.68 15.87 -7.22
N ILE A 82 -1.77 17.21 -7.13
CA ILE A 82 -0.75 18.02 -6.45
C ILE A 82 -0.68 17.75 -4.95
N HIS A 83 -1.71 17.14 -4.38
CA HIS A 83 -1.77 16.87 -2.93
C HIS A 83 -1.19 15.52 -2.55
N GLY A 84 -1.26 14.53 -3.42
CA GLY A 84 -0.79 13.19 -3.07
C GLY A 84 -1.17 12.12 -4.08
N ILE A 85 -0.96 10.88 -3.65
CA ILE A 85 -1.29 9.67 -4.40
C ILE A 85 -2.63 9.14 -3.90
N ILE A 86 -3.55 8.83 -4.83
CA ILE A 86 -4.83 8.21 -4.51
C ILE A 86 -4.64 6.70 -4.66
N VAL A 87 -4.93 5.96 -3.60
CA VAL A 87 -4.71 4.51 -3.54
C VAL A 87 -5.91 3.76 -3.00
N LEU A 88 -5.93 2.46 -3.26
CA LEU A 88 -6.71 1.49 -2.49
C LEU A 88 -5.73 0.70 -1.64
N ASP A 89 -6.01 0.59 -0.35
CA ASP A 89 -5.18 -0.19 0.56
C ASP A 89 -5.97 -0.67 1.77
N GLN A 90 -5.38 -1.62 2.48
CA GLN A 90 -5.82 -2.07 3.80
C GLN A 90 -4.61 -2.14 4.71
N TRP A 91 -4.85 -2.12 6.01
CA TRP A 91 -3.79 -2.28 7.01
C TRP A 91 -4.36 -2.84 8.30
N MET A 92 -3.45 -3.31 9.16
CA MET A 92 -3.81 -3.68 10.52
C MET A 92 -3.67 -2.46 11.41
N GLY A 93 -4.79 -1.96 11.88
CA GLY A 93 -4.84 -0.87 12.83
C GLY A 93 -4.96 -1.37 14.25
N HIS A 94 -5.31 -0.47 15.16
CA HIS A 94 -5.52 -0.74 16.56
C HIS A 94 -6.94 -0.36 16.97
N GLY A 95 -7.48 -1.08 17.93
CA GLY A 95 -8.81 -0.80 18.46
C GLY A 95 -8.96 -1.43 19.83
N LEU A 96 -10.18 -1.39 20.35
CA LEU A 96 -10.51 -1.99 21.63
C LEU A 96 -11.52 -3.12 21.42
N ASP A 97 -11.37 -4.21 22.19
CA ASP A 97 -12.36 -5.26 22.22
C ASP A 97 -13.51 -4.89 23.17
N LYS A 98 -14.48 -5.79 23.32
CA LYS A 98 -15.63 -5.58 24.20
C LYS A 98 -15.26 -5.43 25.67
N ASN A 99 -14.05 -5.87 26.07
CA ASN A 99 -13.53 -5.75 27.42
C ASN A 99 -12.60 -4.55 27.59
N ASN A 100 -12.59 -3.63 26.61
CA ASN A 100 -11.78 -2.42 26.59
C ASN A 100 -10.27 -2.70 26.56
N ARG A 101 -9.87 -3.84 25.99
CA ARG A 101 -8.45 -4.22 25.81
C ARG A 101 -7.99 -3.80 24.43
N GLN A 102 -6.74 -3.35 24.33
CA GLN A 102 -6.13 -3.03 23.03
C GLN A 102 -5.95 -4.30 22.20
N VAL A 103 -6.43 -4.26 20.97
CA VAL A 103 -6.29 -5.35 20.01
C VAL A 103 -5.93 -4.80 18.63
N SER A 104 -5.31 -5.63 17.80
CA SER A 104 -5.13 -5.31 16.39
C SER A 104 -6.46 -5.50 15.67
N LYS A 105 -6.86 -4.49 14.89
CA LYS A 105 -8.09 -4.56 14.08
C LYS A 105 -7.77 -4.24 12.64
N PRO A 106 -8.26 -5.05 11.68
CA PRO A 106 -8.07 -4.74 10.27
C PRO A 106 -8.89 -3.52 9.88
N HIS A 107 -8.27 -2.65 9.09
CA HIS A 107 -8.96 -1.58 8.38
C HIS A 107 -9.25 -2.12 6.97
N PRO A 108 -10.51 -2.30 6.59
CA PRO A 108 -10.86 -2.88 5.29
C PRO A 108 -10.31 -2.07 4.12
N VAL A 109 -10.24 -2.70 2.96
CA VAL A 109 -9.83 -2.03 1.73
C VAL A 109 -10.67 -0.78 1.50
N SER A 110 -10.02 0.35 1.36
CA SER A 110 -10.67 1.64 1.13
C SER A 110 -9.79 2.54 0.29
N GLU A 111 -10.42 3.53 -0.35
CA GLU A 111 -9.70 4.56 -1.08
C GLU A 111 -9.23 5.63 -0.11
N ARG A 112 -7.98 6.08 -0.26
CA ARG A 112 -7.46 7.20 0.52
C ARG A 112 -6.38 7.96 -0.25
N LEU A 113 -6.03 9.14 0.27
CA LEU A 113 -4.97 9.99 -0.26
C LEU A 113 -3.73 9.87 0.63
N ILE A 114 -2.59 9.51 0.04
CA ILE A 114 -1.29 9.54 0.71
C ILE A 114 -0.60 10.83 0.28
N ARG A 115 -0.49 11.79 1.19
CA ARG A 115 -0.10 13.15 0.86
C ARG A 115 1.40 13.31 0.63
N PHE A 116 1.77 14.31 -0.18
CA PHE A 116 3.18 14.69 -0.43
C PHE A 116 3.66 15.71 0.59
N ILE A 117 3.43 15.45 1.87
CA ILE A 117 3.90 16.31 2.95
C ILE A 117 4.60 15.47 4.01
N PRO A 118 5.61 16.02 4.71
CA PRO A 118 6.30 15.28 5.76
C PRO A 118 5.33 14.76 6.83
N GLN A 119 5.56 13.52 7.26
CA GLN A 119 4.78 12.84 8.29
C GLN A 119 5.73 12.06 9.19
N PRO A 120 5.37 11.82 10.47
CA PRO A 120 6.22 11.02 11.37
C PRO A 120 6.45 9.59 10.88
N ARG A 121 5.45 8.99 10.21
CA ARG A 121 5.58 7.64 9.67
C ARG A 121 5.85 7.71 8.17
N PRO A 122 6.98 7.17 7.69
CA PRO A 122 7.35 7.24 6.27
C PRO A 122 6.29 6.68 5.31
N GLU A 123 5.53 5.67 5.74
CA GLU A 123 4.46 5.08 4.92
C GLU A 123 3.33 6.06 4.60
N ASN A 124 3.23 7.17 5.33
CA ASN A 124 2.21 8.20 5.11
C ASN A 124 2.72 9.36 4.24
N VAL A 125 3.92 9.25 3.69
CA VAL A 125 4.51 10.24 2.80
C VAL A 125 4.51 9.70 1.37
N GLY A 126 3.73 10.31 0.48
CA GLY A 126 3.58 9.84 -0.91
C GLY A 126 4.88 9.83 -1.69
N ASP A 127 5.84 10.69 -1.32
CA ASP A 127 7.17 10.75 -1.95
C ASP A 127 7.94 9.42 -1.84
N ASN A 128 7.58 8.56 -0.90
CA ASN A 128 8.33 7.33 -0.59
C ASN A 128 7.87 6.11 -1.38
N TYR A 129 6.97 6.29 -2.32
CA TYR A 129 6.36 5.17 -3.05
C TYR A 129 6.97 4.98 -4.43
N TYR A 130 7.15 3.71 -4.77
CA TYR A 130 7.71 3.26 -6.05
C TYR A 130 6.85 2.14 -6.61
N VAL A 131 6.88 1.99 -7.92
CA VAL A 131 6.24 0.86 -8.60
C VAL A 131 6.94 -0.43 -8.15
N VAL A 132 6.16 -1.46 -7.86
CA VAL A 132 6.72 -2.79 -7.53
C VAL A 132 6.99 -3.56 -8.82
N GLU A 133 8.21 -4.06 -8.94
CA GLU A 133 8.62 -4.89 -10.07
C GLU A 133 9.23 -6.22 -9.64
#